data_eb91f16e32204b67d5f9fe6ffcd0cf1c
#
_entry.id   eb91f16e32204b67d5f9fe6ffcd0cf1c
#
_cell.length_a   1.000
_cell.length_b   1.000
_cell.length_c   1.000
_cell.angle_alpha   90.00
_cell.angle_beta   90.00
_cell.angle_gamma   90.00
#
_symmetry.space_group_name_H-M   'P 1'
#
loop_
_entity.id
_entity.type
_entity.pdbx_description
1 polymer ?
#
loop_
_entity_poly.entity_id
_entity_poly.type
_entity_poly.pdbx_seq_one_letter_code
_entity_poly.pdbx_strand_id
1 'polypeptide(L)'
;LSSSSAASDVYKRQEQMLDLLVDLHKEVGNIKDKAAFKAGIMKRESEGPTAIAEGICIPHSKNEAVINPGIAAITVPSGVDCEALDGEPSNLFFMIAAPAEGSDVHLEALSRLSTILMDPAFREKLLSAKDVDAFLAAIDEKETEKYGEEDKAAQAAEAPAKKAGYQVLAVTACPTGIAHTYMAAEALEEKGKELGISIKVETNGCLLYTSDAADEE
;
A
#
# COMPACT_ATOMS: atom_id res chain seq x y z
N LEU A 1 -0.24 -3.30 -37.01
CA LEU A 1 0.27 -4.02 -35.82
C LEU A 1 -0.91 -4.70 -35.13
N SER A 2 -0.86 -6.04 -35.02
CA SER A 2 -1.97 -6.76 -34.40
C SER A 2 -2.02 -6.48 -32.89
N SER A 3 -3.21 -6.38 -32.31
CA SER A 3 -3.45 -6.17 -30.88
C SER A 3 -2.69 -7.16 -29.96
N SER A 4 -2.33 -8.33 -30.48
CA SER A 4 -1.58 -9.37 -29.79
C SER A 4 -0.11 -9.00 -29.51
N SER A 5 0.56 -8.22 -30.38
CA SER A 5 1.96 -7.83 -30.15
C SER A 5 2.08 -6.69 -29.12
N ALA A 6 1.13 -5.76 -29.14
CA ALA A 6 1.10 -4.66 -28.16
C ALA A 6 0.88 -5.17 -26.73
N ALA A 7 -0.07 -6.08 -26.52
CA ALA A 7 -0.33 -6.68 -25.22
C ALA A 7 0.92 -7.47 -24.71
N SER A 8 1.60 -8.21 -25.59
CA SER A 8 2.83 -8.92 -25.21
C SER A 8 3.96 -7.99 -24.75
N ASP A 9 4.07 -6.79 -25.32
CA ASP A 9 5.12 -5.84 -24.95
C ASP A 9 4.78 -5.10 -23.64
N VAL A 10 3.52 -4.87 -23.35
CA VAL A 10 3.03 -4.32 -22.08
C VAL A 10 3.34 -5.28 -20.93
N TYR A 11 2.95 -6.55 -21.05
CA TYR A 11 3.25 -7.56 -20.04
C TYR A 11 4.75 -7.73 -19.77
N LYS A 12 5.59 -7.66 -20.82
CA LYS A 12 7.05 -7.72 -20.66
C LYS A 12 7.61 -6.56 -19.83
N ARG A 13 7.07 -5.34 -19.98
CA ARG A 13 7.53 -4.17 -19.20
C ARG A 13 7.12 -4.28 -17.74
N GLN A 14 5.89 -4.71 -17.47
CA GLN A 14 5.42 -4.95 -16.11
C GLN A 14 6.28 -6.04 -15.44
N GLU A 15 6.54 -7.16 -16.12
CA GLU A 15 7.36 -8.24 -15.59
C GLU A 15 8.80 -7.80 -15.31
N GLN A 16 9.42 -7.01 -16.20
CA GLN A 16 10.75 -6.44 -15.98
C GLN A 16 10.81 -5.53 -14.76
N MET A 17 9.79 -4.72 -14.55
CA MET A 17 9.70 -3.84 -13.38
C MET A 17 9.57 -4.67 -12.09
N LEU A 18 8.73 -5.71 -12.08
CA LEU A 18 8.61 -6.61 -10.95
C LEU A 18 9.93 -7.32 -10.64
N ASP A 19 10.68 -7.77 -11.67
CA ASP A 19 11.99 -8.39 -11.50
C ASP A 19 13.01 -7.45 -10.85
N LEU A 20 13.05 -6.18 -11.26
CA LEU A 20 13.92 -5.18 -10.64
C LEU A 20 13.60 -4.97 -9.15
N LEU A 21 12.32 -4.87 -8.79
CA LEU A 21 11.90 -4.72 -7.40
C LEU A 21 12.21 -5.96 -6.54
N VAL A 22 12.03 -7.16 -7.11
CA VAL A 22 12.42 -8.42 -6.45
C VAL A 22 13.93 -8.47 -6.24
N ASP A 23 14.71 -7.99 -7.22
CA ASP A 23 16.18 -7.92 -7.12
C ASP A 23 16.62 -6.98 -6.00
N LEU A 24 16.01 -5.81 -5.86
CA LEU A 24 16.27 -4.90 -4.74
C LEU A 24 16.02 -5.55 -3.39
N HIS A 25 14.90 -6.26 -3.21
CA HIS A 25 14.63 -7.00 -1.98
C HIS A 25 15.65 -8.09 -1.71
N LYS A 26 16.17 -8.74 -2.76
CA LYS A 26 17.20 -9.77 -2.61
C LYS A 26 18.55 -9.19 -2.21
N GLU A 27 18.93 -8.07 -2.80
CA GLU A 27 20.21 -7.39 -2.50
C GLU A 27 20.32 -6.96 -1.04
N VAL A 28 19.24 -6.45 -0.47
CA VAL A 28 19.20 -6.02 0.94
C VAL A 28 18.92 -7.19 1.91
N GLY A 29 18.72 -8.41 1.40
CA GLY A 29 18.52 -9.60 2.23
C GLY A 29 17.11 -9.76 2.82
N ASN A 30 16.12 -9.06 2.30
CA ASN A 30 14.73 -9.18 2.75
C ASN A 30 14.10 -10.52 2.36
N ILE A 31 14.56 -11.11 1.26
CA ILE A 31 14.03 -12.38 0.75
C ILE A 31 15.12 -13.43 0.57
N LYS A 32 14.79 -14.69 0.88
CA LYS A 32 15.70 -15.83 0.69
C LYS A 32 15.61 -16.44 -0.70
N ASP A 33 14.44 -16.40 -1.34
CA ASP A 33 14.17 -17.02 -2.64
C ASP A 33 13.40 -16.05 -3.55
N LYS A 34 14.06 -15.59 -4.64
CA LYS A 34 13.49 -14.67 -5.63
C LYS A 34 12.30 -15.29 -6.38
N ALA A 35 12.44 -16.56 -6.79
CA ALA A 35 11.42 -17.20 -7.61
C ALA A 35 10.13 -17.45 -6.81
N ALA A 36 10.25 -17.89 -5.55
CA ALA A 36 9.13 -18.09 -4.67
C ALA A 36 8.44 -16.76 -4.32
N PHE A 37 9.22 -15.71 -4.07
CA PHE A 37 8.66 -14.38 -3.78
C PHE A 37 7.96 -13.78 -5.01
N LYS A 38 8.60 -13.83 -6.20
CA LYS A 38 7.98 -13.37 -7.46
C LYS A 38 6.68 -14.13 -7.75
N ALA A 39 6.67 -15.45 -7.55
CA ALA A 39 5.44 -16.25 -7.71
C ALA A 39 4.31 -15.80 -6.77
N GLY A 40 4.63 -15.40 -5.53
CA GLY A 40 3.67 -14.82 -4.59
C GLY A 40 3.11 -13.48 -5.06
N ILE A 41 3.96 -12.59 -5.57
CA ILE A 41 3.54 -11.31 -6.17
C ILE A 41 2.62 -11.56 -7.36
N MET A 42 3.01 -12.43 -8.30
CA MET A 42 2.23 -12.74 -9.50
C MET A 42 0.87 -13.38 -9.15
N LYS A 43 0.84 -14.23 -8.12
CA LYS A 43 -0.41 -14.79 -7.60
C LYS A 43 -1.34 -13.69 -7.10
N ARG A 44 -0.82 -12.76 -6.28
CA ARG A 44 -1.61 -11.64 -5.79
C ARG A 44 -2.11 -10.74 -6.93
N GLU A 45 -1.27 -10.47 -7.92
CA GLU A 45 -1.63 -9.68 -9.10
C GLU A 45 -2.75 -10.35 -9.92
N SER A 46 -2.76 -11.67 -10.02
CA SER A 46 -3.83 -12.42 -10.71
C SER A 46 -5.20 -12.36 -10.02
N GLU A 47 -5.25 -11.97 -8.75
CA GLU A 47 -6.50 -11.76 -8.00
C GLU A 47 -7.12 -10.38 -8.28
N GLY A 48 -6.33 -9.47 -8.85
CA GLY A 48 -6.71 -8.12 -9.24
C GLY A 48 -5.49 -7.21 -9.25
N PRO A 49 -5.47 -6.19 -10.11
CA PRO A 49 -4.32 -5.30 -10.25
C PRO A 49 -3.98 -4.60 -8.94
N THR A 50 -2.68 -4.49 -8.64
CA THR A 50 -2.17 -3.71 -7.52
C THR A 50 -1.85 -2.26 -7.92
N ALA A 51 -2.03 -1.92 -9.18
CA ALA A 51 -2.09 -0.55 -9.67
C ALA A 51 -3.40 0.08 -9.22
N ILE A 52 -3.31 1.14 -8.42
CA ILE A 52 -4.47 1.76 -7.78
C ILE A 52 -5.12 2.77 -8.73
N ALA A 53 -4.46 3.88 -8.93
CA ALA A 53 -4.81 5.00 -9.79
C ALA A 53 -3.68 6.03 -9.68
N GLU A 54 -3.79 7.14 -10.42
CA GLU A 54 -2.90 8.29 -10.27
C GLU A 54 -1.41 7.95 -10.47
N GLY A 55 -1.13 6.94 -11.27
CA GLY A 55 0.22 6.48 -11.56
C GLY A 55 0.90 5.66 -10.46
N ILE A 56 0.14 5.13 -9.50
CA ILE A 56 0.67 4.36 -8.37
C ILE A 56 0.41 2.88 -8.56
N CYS A 57 1.45 2.06 -8.32
CA CYS A 57 1.34 0.61 -8.24
C CYS A 57 2.05 0.09 -6.98
N ILE A 58 1.36 -0.75 -6.20
CA ILE A 58 1.87 -1.29 -4.92
C ILE A 58 1.83 -2.82 -4.95
N PRO A 59 2.70 -3.50 -5.70
CA PRO A 59 2.80 -4.95 -5.67
C PRO A 59 3.18 -5.41 -4.27
N HIS A 60 2.47 -6.39 -3.73
CA HIS A 60 2.73 -6.86 -2.38
C HIS A 60 2.46 -8.35 -2.23
N SER A 61 3.20 -9.00 -1.35
CA SER A 61 2.97 -10.42 -1.04
C SER A 61 3.38 -10.74 0.39
N LYS A 62 2.52 -11.50 1.09
CA LYS A 62 2.83 -12.18 2.33
C LYS A 62 3.33 -13.59 1.98
N ASN A 63 4.62 -13.87 2.23
CA ASN A 63 5.28 -15.04 1.63
C ASN A 63 6.36 -15.62 2.56
N GLU A 64 6.48 -16.95 2.58
CA GLU A 64 7.52 -17.66 3.34
C GLU A 64 8.95 -17.40 2.83
N ALA A 65 9.09 -16.90 1.61
CA ALA A 65 10.39 -16.50 1.07
C ALA A 65 10.91 -15.19 1.67
N VAL A 66 10.07 -14.44 2.38
CA VAL A 66 10.44 -13.20 3.06
C VAL A 66 11.03 -13.51 4.43
N ILE A 67 12.21 -12.95 4.72
CA ILE A 67 12.90 -13.06 6.01
C ILE A 67 12.61 -11.82 6.85
N ASN A 68 12.77 -10.64 6.25
CA ASN A 68 12.54 -9.36 6.88
C ASN A 68 11.49 -8.57 6.10
N PRO A 69 10.53 -7.93 6.77
CA PRO A 69 9.61 -7.04 6.08
C PRO A 69 10.37 -5.87 5.47
N GLY A 70 9.90 -5.38 4.33
CA GLY A 70 10.54 -4.24 3.69
C GLY A 70 9.75 -3.71 2.50
N ILE A 71 10.11 -2.50 2.09
CA ILE A 71 9.56 -1.82 0.92
C ILE A 71 10.70 -1.53 -0.05
N ALA A 72 10.52 -1.88 -1.31
CA ALA A 72 11.39 -1.45 -2.40
C ALA A 72 10.61 -0.51 -3.32
N ALA A 73 11.24 0.56 -3.79
CA ALA A 73 10.59 1.54 -4.65
C ALA A 73 11.40 1.82 -5.91
N ILE A 74 10.71 2.05 -7.02
CA ILE A 74 11.29 2.56 -8.27
C ILE A 74 10.37 3.60 -8.89
N THR A 75 10.95 4.52 -9.63
CA THR A 75 10.23 5.47 -10.48
C THR A 75 10.46 5.13 -11.95
N VAL A 76 9.40 5.15 -12.73
CA VAL A 76 9.44 4.92 -14.18
C VAL A 76 8.76 6.09 -14.88
N PRO A 77 9.50 7.18 -15.22
CA PRO A 77 8.90 8.40 -15.77
C PRO A 77 8.07 8.21 -17.04
N SER A 78 8.42 7.19 -17.86
CA SER A 78 7.64 6.84 -19.07
C SER A 78 6.32 6.11 -18.79
N GLY A 79 6.10 5.71 -17.53
CA GLY A 79 4.98 4.87 -17.13
C GLY A 79 5.07 3.42 -17.63
N VAL A 80 4.40 2.54 -16.91
CA VAL A 80 4.17 1.12 -17.29
C VAL A 80 2.67 0.87 -17.14
N ASP A 81 2.07 0.30 -18.17
CA ASP A 81 0.68 -0.14 -18.08
C ASP A 81 0.59 -1.37 -17.15
N CYS A 82 -0.12 -1.22 -16.05
CA CYS A 82 -0.33 -2.23 -15.02
C CYS A 82 -1.83 -2.48 -14.79
N GLU A 83 -2.66 -2.22 -15.80
CA GLU A 83 -4.12 -2.40 -15.74
C GLU A 83 -4.75 -1.62 -14.57
N ALA A 84 -4.26 -0.40 -14.31
CA ALA A 84 -4.78 0.44 -13.24
C ALA A 84 -6.27 0.75 -13.46
N LEU A 85 -7.00 0.98 -12.37
CA LEU A 85 -8.46 1.20 -12.41
C LEU A 85 -8.89 2.43 -13.22
N ASP A 86 -8.02 3.44 -13.30
CA ASP A 86 -8.23 4.66 -14.10
C ASP A 86 -7.77 4.54 -15.56
N GLY A 87 -7.14 3.40 -15.90
CA GLY A 87 -6.59 3.14 -17.23
C GLY A 87 -5.31 3.90 -17.56
N GLU A 88 -4.73 4.62 -16.58
CA GLU A 88 -3.51 5.37 -16.76
C GLU A 88 -2.27 4.52 -16.41
N PRO A 89 -1.12 4.74 -17.07
CA PRO A 89 0.10 4.00 -16.76
C PRO A 89 0.68 4.42 -15.40
N SER A 90 1.20 3.44 -14.66
CA SER A 90 1.86 3.66 -13.39
C SER A 90 3.31 4.12 -13.58
N ASN A 91 3.76 5.10 -12.79
CA ASN A 91 5.11 5.65 -12.79
C ASN A 91 5.82 5.62 -11.43
N LEU A 92 5.08 5.34 -10.37
CA LEU A 92 5.56 5.13 -9.00
C LEU A 92 5.24 3.71 -8.56
N PHE A 93 6.26 2.94 -8.21
CA PHE A 93 6.12 1.55 -7.81
C PHE A 93 6.71 1.33 -6.42
N PHE A 94 5.93 0.71 -5.53
CA PHE A 94 6.32 0.36 -4.17
C PHE A 94 6.00 -1.11 -3.91
N MET A 95 7.01 -1.98 -3.92
CA MET A 95 6.82 -3.39 -3.63
C MET A 95 6.97 -3.66 -2.13
N ILE A 96 5.96 -4.27 -1.52
CA ILE A 96 5.97 -4.63 -0.10
C ILE A 96 6.23 -6.13 0.04
N ALA A 97 7.32 -6.47 0.73
CA ALA A 97 7.64 -7.82 1.13
C ALA A 97 7.24 -8.04 2.60
N ALA A 98 6.39 -9.02 2.87
CA ALA A 98 5.97 -9.37 4.23
C ALA A 98 6.17 -10.86 4.53
N PRO A 99 6.71 -11.23 5.72
CA PRO A 99 6.80 -12.62 6.15
C PRO A 99 5.42 -13.28 6.23
N ALA A 100 5.36 -14.59 5.94
CA ALA A 100 4.10 -15.35 6.04
C ALA A 100 3.55 -15.41 7.46
N GLU A 101 4.45 -15.47 8.45
CA GLU A 101 4.12 -15.44 9.87
C GLU A 101 4.46 -14.07 10.45
N GLY A 102 3.62 -13.58 11.36
CA GLY A 102 3.84 -12.30 12.06
C GLY A 102 2.64 -11.37 11.99
N SER A 103 2.77 -10.25 12.69
CA SER A 103 1.74 -9.22 12.83
C SER A 103 1.40 -8.56 11.48
N ASP A 104 0.30 -7.82 11.47
CA ASP A 104 -0.23 -7.11 10.31
C ASP A 104 0.58 -5.86 9.91
N VAL A 105 1.89 -5.84 10.22
CA VAL A 105 2.83 -4.76 9.87
C VAL A 105 2.76 -4.41 8.37
N HIS A 106 2.52 -5.41 7.51
CA HIS A 106 2.36 -5.14 6.07
C HIS A 106 1.08 -4.38 5.76
N LEU A 107 0.00 -4.58 6.53
CA LEU A 107 -1.25 -3.83 6.36
C LEU A 107 -1.08 -2.39 6.80
N GLU A 108 -0.39 -2.16 7.91
CA GLU A 108 -0.05 -0.82 8.37
C GLU A 108 0.84 -0.10 7.36
N ALA A 109 1.90 -0.73 6.87
CA ALA A 109 2.77 -0.16 5.85
C ALA A 109 1.99 0.17 4.56
N LEU A 110 1.11 -0.73 4.10
CA LEU A 110 0.28 -0.51 2.94
C LEU A 110 -0.70 0.65 3.15
N SER A 111 -1.32 0.74 4.32
CA SER A 111 -2.23 1.81 4.70
C SER A 111 -1.53 3.16 4.71
N ARG A 112 -0.45 3.30 5.49
CA ARG A 112 0.33 4.54 5.59
C ARG A 112 0.85 4.99 4.23
N LEU A 113 1.45 4.07 3.46
CA LEU A 113 1.98 4.36 2.14
C LEU A 113 0.88 4.82 1.17
N SER A 114 -0.23 4.09 1.09
CA SER A 114 -1.36 4.45 0.23
C SER A 114 -1.88 5.85 0.55
N THR A 115 -1.98 6.16 1.83
CA THR A 115 -2.47 7.44 2.33
C THR A 115 -1.56 8.60 1.93
N ILE A 116 -0.25 8.51 2.17
CA ILE A 116 0.68 9.60 1.81
C ILE A 116 0.81 9.79 0.29
N LEU A 117 0.66 8.70 -0.48
CA LEU A 117 0.70 8.75 -1.94
C LEU A 117 -0.56 9.37 -2.58
N MET A 118 -1.64 9.57 -1.83
CA MET A 118 -2.82 10.29 -2.34
C MET A 118 -2.57 11.78 -2.57
N ASP A 119 -1.57 12.37 -1.91
CA ASP A 119 -1.20 13.77 -2.12
C ASP A 119 -0.51 13.96 -3.49
N PRO A 120 -1.12 14.69 -4.45
CA PRO A 120 -0.54 14.90 -5.77
C PRO A 120 0.81 15.64 -5.71
N ALA A 121 0.96 16.62 -4.81
CA ALA A 121 2.19 17.38 -4.66
C ALA A 121 3.33 16.49 -4.14
N PHE A 122 3.02 15.54 -3.27
CA PHE A 122 3.98 14.56 -2.79
C PHE A 122 4.43 13.60 -3.90
N ARG A 123 3.51 13.09 -4.73
CA ARG A 123 3.87 12.25 -5.88
C ARG A 123 4.81 13.00 -6.85
N GLU A 124 4.50 14.26 -7.13
CA GLU A 124 5.34 15.09 -8.01
C GLU A 124 6.74 15.30 -7.41
N LYS A 125 6.82 15.49 -6.08
CA LYS A 125 8.09 15.57 -5.35
C LYS A 125 8.91 14.28 -5.48
N LEU A 126 8.28 13.11 -5.35
CA LEU A 126 8.94 11.81 -5.54
C LEU A 126 9.44 11.61 -6.97
N LEU A 127 8.62 11.91 -7.98
CA LEU A 127 9.00 11.78 -9.39
C LEU A 127 10.12 12.74 -9.80
N SER A 128 10.23 13.88 -9.14
CA SER A 128 11.27 14.89 -9.40
C SER A 128 12.52 14.69 -8.55
N ALA A 129 12.57 13.71 -7.66
CA ALA A 129 13.74 13.42 -6.82
C ALA A 129 14.94 13.08 -7.70
N LYS A 130 16.08 13.73 -7.42
CA LYS A 130 17.30 13.62 -8.25
C LYS A 130 18.14 12.39 -7.94
N ASP A 131 17.97 11.85 -6.74
CA ASP A 131 18.72 10.72 -6.21
C ASP A 131 17.91 10.00 -5.13
N VAL A 132 18.43 8.87 -4.67
CA VAL A 132 17.80 8.02 -3.65
C VAL A 132 17.64 8.75 -2.32
N ASP A 133 18.63 9.55 -1.94
CA ASP A 133 18.61 10.28 -0.66
C ASP A 133 17.49 11.32 -0.65
N ALA A 134 17.32 12.06 -1.74
CA ALA A 134 16.23 13.02 -1.90
C ALA A 134 14.85 12.34 -1.92
N PHE A 135 14.75 11.14 -2.54
CA PHE A 135 13.53 10.35 -2.56
C PHE A 135 13.15 9.87 -1.15
N LEU A 136 14.10 9.29 -0.42
CA LEU A 136 13.88 8.81 0.95
C LEU A 136 13.56 9.97 1.91
N ALA A 137 14.30 11.08 1.82
CA ALA A 137 14.04 12.26 2.64
C ALA A 137 12.62 12.82 2.42
N ALA A 138 12.11 12.77 1.19
CA ALA A 138 10.74 13.18 0.89
C ALA A 138 9.70 12.27 1.56
N ILE A 139 9.96 10.96 1.62
CA ILE A 139 9.10 9.99 2.31
C ILE A 139 9.12 10.26 3.83
N ASP A 140 10.31 10.36 4.43
CA ASP A 140 10.48 10.58 5.87
C ASP A 140 9.80 11.88 6.33
N GLU A 141 9.94 12.95 5.53
CA GLU A 141 9.28 14.23 5.79
C GLU A 141 7.76 14.09 5.78
N LYS A 142 7.21 13.41 4.76
CA LYS A 142 5.76 13.23 4.61
C LYS A 142 5.19 12.32 5.68
N GLU A 143 5.89 11.26 6.04
CA GLU A 143 5.52 10.37 7.13
C GLU A 143 5.50 11.11 8.47
N THR A 144 6.55 11.89 8.75
CA THR A 144 6.64 12.70 9.97
C THR A 144 5.55 13.77 10.04
N GLU A 145 5.24 14.42 8.91
CA GLU A 145 4.15 15.40 8.82
C GLU A 145 2.80 14.78 9.19
N LYS A 146 2.52 13.59 8.65
CA LYS A 146 1.19 12.98 8.76
C LYS A 146 1.02 12.13 10.03
N TYR A 147 2.04 11.37 10.42
CA TYR A 147 1.97 10.38 11.50
C TYR A 147 2.86 10.70 12.71
N GLY A 148 3.72 11.69 12.63
CA GLY A 148 4.67 12.01 13.68
C GLY A 148 4.07 12.37 15.04
N GLU A 149 2.82 12.82 15.09
CA GLU A 149 2.07 13.05 16.35
C GLU A 149 1.40 11.77 16.85
N GLU A 150 0.93 10.91 15.94
CA GLU A 150 0.31 9.62 16.27
C GLU A 150 1.36 8.64 16.80
N ASP A 151 2.55 8.59 16.18
CA ASP A 151 3.65 7.76 16.63
C ASP A 151 4.18 8.19 18.01
N LYS A 152 4.20 9.50 18.31
CA LYS A 152 4.50 10.01 19.65
C LYS A 152 3.40 9.68 20.66
N ALA A 153 2.13 9.72 20.25
CA ALA A 153 1.00 9.37 21.09
C ALA A 153 0.91 7.85 21.34
N ALA A 154 1.22 7.02 20.34
CA ALA A 154 1.28 5.57 20.47
C ALA A 154 2.41 5.12 21.42
N GLN A 155 3.57 5.77 21.36
CA GLN A 155 4.68 5.54 22.31
C GLN A 155 4.36 6.02 23.73
N ALA A 156 3.42 6.96 23.88
CA ALA A 156 2.99 7.46 25.20
C ALA A 156 1.76 6.73 25.76
N ALA A 157 1.02 5.97 24.95
CA ALA A 157 -0.26 5.34 25.31
C ALA A 157 -0.16 3.83 25.52
N GLU A 158 0.73 3.36 26.41
CA GLU A 158 0.55 2.09 27.12
C GLU A 158 -0.43 2.24 28.30
N ALA A 159 -1.54 2.93 28.14
CA ALA A 159 -2.59 3.05 29.16
C ALA A 159 -3.98 2.86 28.53
N PRO A 160 -4.92 2.15 29.18
CA PRO A 160 -6.19 1.73 28.58
C PRO A 160 -7.06 2.93 28.22
N ALA A 161 -7.45 3.01 26.96
CA ALA A 161 -8.31 4.07 26.43
C ALA A 161 -9.72 4.00 27.07
N LYS A 162 -10.19 5.13 27.58
CA LYS A 162 -11.57 5.31 28.05
C LYS A 162 -12.51 5.19 26.85
N LYS A 163 -13.58 4.39 26.99
CA LYS A 163 -14.66 4.26 25.99
C LYS A 163 -15.26 5.64 25.69
N ALA A 164 -14.86 6.24 24.58
CA ALA A 164 -15.57 7.38 24.02
C ALA A 164 -16.75 6.84 23.22
N GLY A 165 -17.95 7.33 23.45
CA GLY A 165 -19.13 6.99 22.65
C GLY A 165 -18.98 7.58 21.25
N TYR A 166 -19.04 6.74 20.21
CA TYR A 166 -19.04 7.19 18.82
C TYR A 166 -20.47 7.52 18.39
N GLN A 167 -20.61 8.57 17.57
CA GLN A 167 -21.90 8.97 16.98
C GLN A 167 -22.17 8.21 15.68
N VAL A 168 -21.10 7.81 14.99
CA VAL A 168 -21.16 7.06 13.73
C VAL A 168 -20.18 5.90 13.79
N LEU A 169 -20.64 4.73 13.38
CA LEU A 169 -19.81 3.57 13.12
C LEU A 169 -19.87 3.28 11.62
N ALA A 170 -18.74 3.11 10.98
CA ALA A 170 -18.65 2.81 9.55
C ALA A 170 -17.71 1.62 9.33
N VAL A 171 -18.00 0.85 8.29
CA VAL A 171 -17.14 -0.24 7.84
C VAL A 171 -16.79 0.01 6.39
N THR A 172 -15.51 -0.04 6.07
CA THR A 172 -15.02 0.03 4.69
C THR A 172 -14.49 -1.32 4.27
N ALA A 173 -14.88 -1.77 3.09
CA ALA A 173 -14.43 -3.04 2.51
C ALA A 173 -14.25 -2.90 1.00
N CYS A 174 -13.25 -3.58 0.45
CA CYS A 174 -13.03 -3.66 -0.99
C CYS A 174 -12.74 -5.11 -1.38
N PRO A 175 -13.44 -5.67 -2.38
CA PRO A 175 -13.24 -7.05 -2.82
C PRO A 175 -11.84 -7.32 -3.36
N THR A 176 -11.18 -6.29 -3.90
CA THR A 176 -9.95 -6.40 -4.67
C THR A 176 -8.75 -5.73 -4.05
N GLY A 177 -8.91 -4.91 -3.00
CA GLY A 177 -7.78 -4.13 -2.53
C GLY A 177 -7.86 -3.61 -1.10
N ILE A 178 -6.80 -3.85 -0.34
CA ILE A 178 -6.62 -3.33 1.00
C ILE A 178 -6.45 -1.80 0.96
N ALA A 179 -5.68 -1.28 -0.01
CA ALA A 179 -5.40 0.15 -0.14
C ALA A 179 -6.68 1.01 -0.22
N HIS A 180 -7.64 0.64 -1.09
CA HIS A 180 -8.90 1.38 -1.22
C HIS A 180 -9.74 1.37 0.06
N THR A 181 -9.68 0.30 0.83
CA THR A 181 -10.37 0.17 2.10
C THR A 181 -9.86 1.19 3.11
N TYR A 182 -8.54 1.31 3.24
CA TYR A 182 -7.92 2.27 4.15
C TYR A 182 -8.10 3.72 3.70
N MET A 183 -7.96 4.00 2.40
CA MET A 183 -8.22 5.33 1.84
C MET A 183 -9.65 5.80 2.11
N ALA A 184 -10.62 4.90 1.94
CA ALA A 184 -12.02 5.20 2.23
C ALA A 184 -12.26 5.44 3.73
N ALA A 185 -11.60 4.66 4.59
CA ALA A 185 -11.69 4.85 6.03
C ALA A 185 -11.17 6.22 6.46
N GLU A 186 -10.00 6.61 5.99
CA GLU A 186 -9.40 7.90 6.29
C GLU A 186 -10.26 9.07 5.81
N ALA A 187 -10.76 9.01 4.57
CA ALA A 187 -11.63 10.04 4.04
C ALA A 187 -12.91 10.23 4.90
N LEU A 188 -13.45 9.14 5.46
CA LEU A 188 -14.58 9.18 6.38
C LEU A 188 -14.21 9.81 7.72
N GLU A 189 -13.06 9.48 8.28
CA GLU A 189 -12.56 10.02 9.54
C GLU A 189 -12.23 11.51 9.42
N GLU A 190 -11.57 11.93 8.35
CA GLU A 190 -11.31 13.35 8.07
C GLU A 190 -12.61 14.13 7.94
N LYS A 191 -13.59 13.58 7.22
CA LYS A 191 -14.89 14.23 7.09
C LYS A 191 -15.66 14.28 8.40
N GLY A 192 -15.52 13.26 9.25
CA GLY A 192 -16.04 13.27 10.61
C GLY A 192 -15.42 14.40 11.45
N LYS A 193 -14.09 14.55 11.39
CA LYS A 193 -13.37 15.65 12.07
C LYS A 193 -13.83 17.03 11.61
N GLU A 194 -13.97 17.24 10.28
CA GLU A 194 -14.48 18.51 9.72
C GLU A 194 -15.89 18.85 10.20
N LEU A 195 -16.75 17.87 10.33
CA LEU A 195 -18.14 18.05 10.74
C LEU A 195 -18.33 18.04 12.27
N GLY A 196 -17.27 17.80 13.05
CA GLY A 196 -17.33 17.68 14.50
C GLY A 196 -18.09 16.43 14.98
N ILE A 197 -18.14 15.39 14.16
CA ILE A 197 -18.82 14.12 14.43
C ILE A 197 -17.78 13.09 14.89
N SER A 198 -18.02 12.44 16.04
CA SER A 198 -17.21 11.32 16.50
C SER A 198 -17.55 10.07 15.68
N ILE A 199 -16.63 9.66 14.83
CA ILE A 199 -16.78 8.50 13.94
C ILE A 199 -15.71 7.45 14.27
N LYS A 200 -16.11 6.17 14.26
CA LYS A 200 -15.19 5.04 14.24
C LYS A 200 -15.35 4.32 12.91
N VAL A 201 -14.25 4.09 12.20
CA VAL A 201 -14.27 3.35 10.95
C VAL A 201 -13.48 2.06 11.15
N GLU A 202 -14.11 0.94 10.82
CA GLU A 202 -13.44 -0.36 10.77
C GLU A 202 -13.17 -0.74 9.32
N THR A 203 -12.00 -1.31 9.06
CA THR A 203 -11.56 -1.69 7.73
C THR A 203 -11.58 -3.21 7.60
N ASN A 204 -12.39 -3.74 6.68
CA ASN A 204 -12.36 -5.14 6.29
C ASN A 204 -11.56 -5.30 4.99
N GLY A 205 -10.31 -5.72 5.12
CA GLY A 205 -9.35 -5.79 4.00
C GLY A 205 -9.59 -6.91 2.99
N CYS A 206 -10.46 -7.88 3.27
CA CYS A 206 -10.90 -8.90 2.31
C CYS A 206 -12.18 -9.58 2.81
N LEU A 207 -13.14 -9.80 1.93
CA LEU A 207 -14.42 -10.47 2.21
C LEU A 207 -14.31 -11.95 2.66
N LEU A 208 -13.08 -12.48 2.82
CA LEU A 208 -12.84 -13.85 3.27
C LEU A 208 -12.63 -14.00 4.78
N TYR A 209 -12.62 -12.90 5.55
CA TYR A 209 -12.61 -12.94 7.01
C TYR A 209 -13.83 -12.20 7.54
N THR A 210 -14.90 -12.91 7.74
CA THR A 210 -15.98 -12.48 8.61
C THR A 210 -15.50 -12.61 10.06
N SER A 211 -14.98 -11.55 10.64
CA SER A 211 -15.01 -11.41 12.08
C SER A 211 -16.42 -10.91 12.42
N ASP A 212 -17.18 -11.70 13.15
CA ASP A 212 -18.44 -11.29 13.74
C ASP A 212 -18.22 -10.10 14.69
N ALA A 213 -18.28 -8.88 14.14
CA ALA A 213 -18.32 -7.67 14.95
C ALA A 213 -19.71 -7.43 15.57
N ALA A 214 -20.63 -8.41 15.43
CA ALA A 214 -22.00 -8.32 15.91
C ALA A 214 -22.24 -8.98 17.28
N ASP A 215 -21.23 -9.66 17.88
CA ASP A 215 -21.45 -10.48 19.07
C ASP A 215 -20.81 -9.92 20.37
N GLU A 216 -20.42 -8.66 20.42
CA GLU A 216 -20.03 -8.01 21.67
C GLU A 216 -21.00 -6.85 22.01
N GLU A 217 -22.19 -7.18 22.50
CA GLU A 217 -22.97 -6.36 23.42
C GLU A 217 -22.61 -6.67 24.89
#